data_20d706487f0508d5c0a705534382c00d
#
_entry.id   20d706487f0508d5c0a705534382c00d
#
_cell.length_a   1.000
_cell.length_b   1.000
_cell.length_c   1.000
_cell.angle_alpha   90.00
_cell.angle_beta   90.00
_cell.angle_gamma   90.00
#
_symmetry.space_group_name_H-M   'P 1'
#
loop_
_entity.id
_entity.type
_entity.pdbx_description
1 polymer ?
#
loop_
_entity_poly.entity_id
_entity_poly.type
_entity_poly.pdbx_seq_one_letter_code
_entity_poly.pdbx_strand_id
1 'polypeptide(L)'
;MFGAADYFPTSFDSLKYGIDRSDLWMLKNSFVLLDGVGQQREASIWRSGIETWDDFLSAPRAKGISEPRKTVMDEELLNASRKLVEQDSSYFASRMRTRDQWRCLPEFRKSVAFLDIETTGISLRSPITVVGIYDGTRMHSLVRGRDLTWSNLKAVLGSVSVIVTFNGSSFDLPMIESQFPGTVPRILHVDLMHTLRRIGLTGGLKKIERELDIQRDRRVEYMTGEDAVYLWRLWEKQNNRNALDLLLEYNSEDCVNLKALSDFAYRSLKKNTFDAAVRSGKIERRTASAFSGLRGRS
;
A
#
# COMPACT_ATOMS: atom_id res chain seq x y z
N MET A 1 21.70 -6.98 -29.55
CA MET A 1 22.17 -6.38 -28.28
C MET A 1 21.78 -4.91 -28.32
N PHE A 2 20.63 -4.56 -27.87
CA PHE A 2 20.25 -3.19 -27.52
C PHE A 2 19.72 -3.24 -26.09
N GLY A 3 20.39 -2.50 -25.21
CA GLY A 3 20.10 -2.49 -23.78
C GLY A 3 18.77 -1.77 -23.51
N ALA A 4 17.91 -2.42 -22.74
CA ALA A 4 16.63 -1.91 -22.22
C ALA A 4 16.85 -1.00 -20.98
N ALA A 5 17.78 -0.05 -21.05
CA ALA A 5 18.19 0.73 -19.87
C ALA A 5 17.78 2.22 -19.90
N ASP A 6 17.17 2.74 -20.98
CA ASP A 6 17.12 4.21 -21.14
C ASP A 6 15.74 4.83 -21.42
N TYR A 7 14.62 4.19 -21.03
CA TYR A 7 13.30 4.80 -21.24
C TYR A 7 12.32 4.60 -20.09
N PHE A 8 12.74 4.88 -18.85
CA PHE A 8 11.81 5.12 -17.76
C PHE A 8 12.04 6.52 -17.21
N PRO A 9 11.01 7.37 -17.13
CA PRO A 9 11.14 8.59 -16.34
C PRO A 9 11.35 8.18 -14.89
N THR A 10 12.59 8.19 -14.49
CA THR A 10 13.03 8.03 -13.12
C THR A 10 12.40 9.15 -12.30
N SER A 11 11.66 8.77 -11.29
CA SER A 11 11.27 9.59 -10.16
C SER A 11 10.31 10.75 -10.48
N PHE A 12 9.10 10.60 -10.05
CA PHE A 12 8.34 11.75 -9.55
C PHE A 12 9.19 12.34 -8.42
N ASP A 13 9.99 13.33 -8.77
CA ASP A 13 11.06 13.88 -7.96
C ASP A 13 10.47 14.50 -6.69
N SER A 14 10.66 13.84 -5.55
CA SER A 14 10.41 14.40 -4.23
C SER A 14 11.21 15.71 -3.98
N LEU A 15 12.21 15.98 -4.81
CA LEU A 15 13.04 17.19 -4.81
C LEU A 15 12.31 18.42 -5.40
N LYS A 16 11.25 18.24 -6.16
CA LYS A 16 10.52 19.35 -6.79
C LYS A 16 9.58 20.13 -5.85
N TYR A 17 9.27 19.55 -4.66
CA TYR A 17 8.32 20.14 -3.71
C TYR A 17 8.89 20.37 -2.30
N GLY A 18 10.20 20.26 -2.08
CA GLY A 18 10.82 20.61 -0.79
C GLY A 18 10.24 19.85 0.44
N ILE A 19 9.72 18.64 0.25
CA ILE A 19 9.12 17.85 1.32
C ILE A 19 10.25 17.16 2.09
N ASP A 20 10.40 17.49 3.37
CA ASP A 20 11.28 16.78 4.28
C ASP A 20 10.88 15.28 4.30
N ARG A 21 11.85 14.39 4.19
CA ARG A 21 11.62 12.93 4.22
C ARG A 21 10.93 12.46 5.51
N SER A 22 11.04 13.21 6.60
CA SER A 22 10.35 12.95 7.87
C SER A 22 8.85 13.17 7.78
N ASP A 23 8.37 14.07 6.90
CA ASP A 23 6.95 14.37 6.70
C ASP A 23 6.19 13.23 5.97
N LEU A 24 6.90 12.28 5.39
CA LEU A 24 6.29 11.16 4.64
C LEU A 24 5.84 9.99 5.53
N TRP A 25 6.33 9.87 6.75
CA TRP A 25 6.13 8.68 7.58
C TRP A 25 4.91 8.84 8.48
N MET A 26 3.96 7.90 8.41
CA MET A 26 2.69 7.99 9.14
C MET A 26 2.50 6.91 10.19
N LEU A 27 3.26 5.82 10.18
CA LEU A 27 3.02 4.73 11.13
C LEU A 27 3.19 5.19 12.59
N LYS A 28 4.25 5.95 12.88
CA LYS A 28 4.48 6.54 14.22
C LYS A 28 3.46 7.62 14.62
N ASN A 29 2.69 8.13 13.66
CA ASN A 29 1.58 9.03 13.93
C ASN A 29 0.24 8.27 14.10
N SER A 30 0.24 6.95 13.89
CA SER A 30 -0.98 6.15 13.83
C SER A 30 -1.29 5.50 15.17
N PHE A 31 -2.49 5.74 15.68
CA PHE A 31 -2.96 5.16 16.94
C PHE A 31 -4.05 4.08 16.73
N VAL A 32 -4.48 3.84 15.47
CA VAL A 32 -5.50 2.81 15.17
C VAL A 32 -5.02 1.37 15.38
N LEU A 33 -3.73 1.17 15.64
CA LEU A 33 -3.17 -0.12 16.07
C LEU A 33 -3.48 -0.44 17.55
N LEU A 34 -3.87 0.57 18.35
CA LEU A 34 -4.22 0.41 19.76
C LEU A 34 -5.66 -0.08 19.92
N ASP A 35 -5.89 -1.00 20.84
CA ASP A 35 -7.23 -1.50 21.09
C ASP A 35 -8.22 -0.39 21.44
N GLY A 36 -9.37 -0.42 20.77
CA GLY A 36 -10.46 0.56 20.95
C GLY A 36 -10.14 1.97 20.46
N VAL A 37 -9.06 2.18 19.72
CA VAL A 37 -8.78 3.43 19.01
C VAL A 37 -9.21 3.28 17.55
N GLY A 38 -10.37 3.85 17.23
CA GLY A 38 -10.82 4.02 15.84
C GLY A 38 -10.43 5.40 15.31
N GLN A 39 -10.70 5.63 14.03
CA GLN A 39 -10.34 6.87 13.32
C GLN A 39 -10.81 8.16 14.02
N GLN A 40 -12.02 8.16 14.61
CA GLN A 40 -12.54 9.33 15.32
C GLN A 40 -11.74 9.65 16.60
N ARG A 41 -11.41 8.61 17.38
CA ARG A 41 -10.61 8.78 18.60
C ARG A 41 -9.17 9.18 18.26
N GLU A 42 -8.59 8.56 17.26
CA GLU A 42 -7.27 8.94 16.73
C GLU A 42 -7.24 10.42 16.31
N ALA A 43 -8.22 10.87 15.51
CA ALA A 43 -8.30 12.28 15.14
C ALA A 43 -8.46 13.23 16.34
N SER A 44 -9.14 12.79 17.42
CA SER A 44 -9.23 13.56 18.66
C SER A 44 -7.88 13.63 19.40
N ILE A 45 -7.08 12.55 19.39
CA ILE A 45 -5.73 12.51 19.95
C ILE A 45 -4.85 13.53 19.20
N TRP A 46 -4.83 13.49 17.87
CA TRP A 46 -4.05 14.44 17.04
C TRP A 46 -4.48 15.90 17.28
N ARG A 47 -5.79 16.18 17.32
CA ARG A 47 -6.30 17.55 17.59
C ARG A 47 -5.88 18.06 18.97
N SER A 48 -5.68 17.19 19.96
CA SER A 48 -5.19 17.60 21.28
C SER A 48 -3.70 17.98 21.28
N GLY A 49 -2.95 17.71 20.21
CA GLY A 49 -1.54 18.00 20.07
C GLY A 49 -0.62 16.80 20.29
N ILE A 50 -1.18 15.61 20.50
CA ILE A 50 -0.44 14.35 20.55
C ILE A 50 -0.41 13.81 19.11
N GLU A 51 0.69 14.03 18.41
CA GLU A 51 0.81 13.75 16.98
C GLU A 51 1.58 12.44 16.69
N THR A 52 2.46 12.03 17.61
CA THR A 52 3.33 10.84 17.48
C THR A 52 3.19 9.88 18.66
N TRP A 53 3.72 8.67 18.51
CA TRP A 53 3.85 7.73 19.64
C TRP A 53 4.70 8.31 20.77
N ASP A 54 5.77 9.04 20.44
CA ASP A 54 6.66 9.64 21.42
C ASP A 54 5.92 10.74 22.21
N ASP A 55 5.07 11.55 21.55
CA ASP A 55 4.20 12.54 22.22
C ASP A 55 3.22 11.83 23.16
N PHE A 56 2.62 10.71 22.69
CA PHE A 56 1.66 9.95 23.49
C PHE A 56 2.32 9.37 24.75
N LEU A 57 3.49 8.76 24.62
CA LEU A 57 4.26 8.19 25.72
C LEU A 57 4.70 9.26 26.74
N SER A 58 5.06 10.45 26.26
CA SER A 58 5.49 11.57 27.09
C SER A 58 4.34 12.31 27.79
N ALA A 59 3.12 12.20 27.26
CA ALA A 59 1.95 12.86 27.80
C ALA A 59 1.43 12.14 29.05
N PRO A 60 1.25 12.83 30.20
CA PRO A 60 0.72 12.18 31.42
C PRO A 60 -0.75 11.73 31.26
N ARG A 61 -1.48 12.35 30.34
CA ARG A 61 -2.88 12.04 30.02
C ARG A 61 -3.17 12.22 28.54
N ALA A 62 -4.09 11.43 28.00
CA ALA A 62 -4.60 11.61 26.64
C ALA A 62 -6.13 11.80 26.69
N LYS A 63 -6.63 12.76 25.92
CA LYS A 63 -8.04 13.15 25.92
C LYS A 63 -8.95 11.97 25.63
N GLY A 64 -9.91 11.69 26.54
CA GLY A 64 -10.88 10.60 26.39
C GLY A 64 -10.30 9.20 26.65
N ILE A 65 -9.13 9.10 27.29
CA ILE A 65 -8.49 7.85 27.70
C ILE A 65 -8.30 7.89 29.22
N SER A 66 -8.80 6.89 29.91
CA SER A 66 -8.60 6.75 31.36
C SER A 66 -7.15 6.38 31.66
N GLU A 67 -6.70 6.69 32.90
CA GLU A 67 -5.31 6.44 33.31
C GLU A 67 -4.91 4.95 33.23
N PRO A 68 -5.72 3.99 33.70
CA PRO A 68 -5.37 2.57 33.57
C PRO A 68 -5.26 2.13 32.11
N ARG A 69 -6.11 2.70 31.22
CA ARG A 69 -6.06 2.39 29.78
C ARG A 69 -4.85 3.02 29.10
N LYS A 70 -4.44 4.21 29.53
CA LYS A 70 -3.23 4.86 29.03
C LYS A 70 -2.00 3.99 29.33
N THR A 71 -1.88 3.44 30.51
CA THR A 71 -0.76 2.55 30.88
C THR A 71 -0.66 1.36 29.94
N VAL A 72 -1.78 0.68 29.65
CA VAL A 72 -1.80 -0.43 28.69
C VAL A 72 -1.42 0.01 27.28
N MET A 73 -1.93 1.16 26.84
CA MET A 73 -1.59 1.70 25.53
C MET A 73 -0.12 2.13 25.41
N ASP A 74 0.47 2.61 26.49
CA ASP A 74 1.91 2.92 26.55
C ASP A 74 2.76 1.66 26.32
N GLU A 75 2.41 0.56 26.97
CA GLU A 75 3.06 -0.75 26.75
C GLU A 75 2.87 -1.26 25.32
N GLU A 76 1.67 -1.10 24.76
CA GLU A 76 1.39 -1.46 23.35
C GLU A 76 2.25 -0.64 22.39
N LEU A 77 2.42 0.67 22.59
CA LEU A 77 3.25 1.54 21.74
C LEU A 77 4.74 1.25 21.88
N LEU A 78 5.21 0.97 23.12
CA LEU A 78 6.60 0.54 23.33
C LEU A 78 6.89 -0.79 22.61
N ASN A 79 5.94 -1.72 22.65
CA ASN A 79 6.05 -2.97 21.88
C ASN A 79 6.02 -2.72 20.37
N ALA A 80 5.10 -1.88 19.89
CA ALA A 80 5.02 -1.51 18.47
C ALA A 80 6.32 -0.84 17.98
N SER A 81 6.94 -0.01 18.82
CA SER A 81 8.23 0.62 18.51
C SER A 81 9.35 -0.41 18.34
N ARG A 82 9.42 -1.43 19.22
CA ARG A 82 10.36 -2.54 19.07
C ARG A 82 10.11 -3.33 17.77
N LYS A 83 8.84 -3.66 17.51
CA LYS A 83 8.43 -4.38 16.31
C LYS A 83 8.71 -3.62 15.01
N LEU A 84 8.65 -2.30 15.06
CA LEU A 84 9.06 -1.46 13.92
C LEU A 84 10.58 -1.50 13.68
N VAL A 85 11.39 -1.48 14.73
CA VAL A 85 12.85 -1.64 14.61
C VAL A 85 13.20 -3.03 14.06
N GLU A 86 12.50 -4.07 14.50
CA GLU A 86 12.64 -5.45 14.00
C GLU A 86 12.12 -5.63 12.56
N GLN A 87 11.48 -4.61 11.97
CA GLN A 87 10.78 -4.69 10.67
C GLN A 87 9.75 -5.83 10.61
N ASP A 88 9.09 -6.13 11.73
CA ASP A 88 8.07 -7.16 11.84
C ASP A 88 6.72 -6.70 11.24
N SER A 89 6.59 -6.83 9.93
CA SER A 89 5.36 -6.46 9.21
C SER A 89 4.14 -7.31 9.61
N SER A 90 4.37 -8.56 10.04
CA SER A 90 3.29 -9.46 10.46
C SER A 90 2.62 -8.98 11.75
N TYR A 91 3.39 -8.39 12.67
CA TYR A 91 2.84 -7.73 13.84
C TYR A 91 1.85 -6.62 13.45
N PHE A 92 2.25 -5.70 12.57
CA PHE A 92 1.37 -4.60 12.14
C PHE A 92 0.18 -5.10 11.34
N ALA A 93 0.35 -6.13 10.51
CA ALA A 93 -0.75 -6.77 9.79
C ALA A 93 -1.80 -7.36 10.73
N SER A 94 -1.38 -7.92 11.87
CA SER A 94 -2.29 -8.50 12.88
C SER A 94 -2.98 -7.43 13.75
N ARG A 95 -2.34 -6.28 13.98
CA ARG A 95 -2.84 -5.20 14.84
C ARG A 95 -3.68 -4.17 14.12
N MET A 96 -3.47 -3.98 12.81
CA MET A 96 -4.16 -2.97 12.02
C MET A 96 -5.20 -3.60 11.11
N ARG A 97 -6.38 -2.99 11.02
CA ARG A 97 -7.38 -3.38 10.02
C ARG A 97 -6.80 -3.21 8.62
N THR A 98 -7.10 -4.10 7.69
CA THR A 98 -6.60 -4.05 6.32
C THR A 98 -6.76 -2.66 5.67
N ARG A 99 -7.91 -2.00 5.89
CA ARG A 99 -8.18 -0.65 5.38
C ARG A 99 -7.21 0.44 5.90
N ASP A 100 -6.46 0.19 6.96
CA ASP A 100 -5.55 1.14 7.59
C ASP A 100 -4.07 0.76 7.39
N GLN A 101 -3.78 -0.40 6.78
CA GLN A 101 -2.41 -0.91 6.56
C GLN A 101 -1.61 -0.08 5.54
N TRP A 102 -2.26 0.72 4.70
CA TRP A 102 -1.59 1.68 3.81
C TRP A 102 -0.66 2.64 4.54
N ARG A 103 -0.88 2.88 5.84
CA ARG A 103 -0.08 3.75 6.70
C ARG A 103 1.33 3.23 6.92
N CYS A 104 1.54 1.92 6.73
CA CYS A 104 2.82 1.25 6.90
C CYS A 104 3.70 1.30 5.63
N LEU A 105 3.16 1.73 4.48
CA LEU A 105 3.88 1.69 3.20
C LEU A 105 5.28 2.34 3.24
N PRO A 106 5.48 3.54 3.82
CA PRO A 106 6.80 4.16 3.81
C PRO A 106 7.84 3.40 4.64
N GLU A 107 7.42 2.87 5.79
CA GLU A 107 8.30 2.18 6.74
C GLU A 107 8.79 0.85 6.18
N PHE A 108 7.96 0.17 5.38
CA PHE A 108 8.25 -1.15 4.81
C PHE A 108 8.55 -1.13 3.30
N ARG A 109 8.68 0.06 2.68
CA ARG A 109 8.85 0.22 1.22
C ARG A 109 10.07 -0.45 0.60
N LYS A 110 11.08 -0.80 1.42
CA LYS A 110 12.28 -1.50 0.95
C LYS A 110 12.05 -2.98 0.68
N SER A 111 10.92 -3.50 1.11
CA SER A 111 10.55 -4.91 1.01
C SER A 111 9.07 -5.02 0.61
N VAL A 112 8.73 -4.46 -0.56
CA VAL A 112 7.39 -4.43 -1.12
C VAL A 112 7.29 -5.35 -2.33
N ALA A 113 6.12 -5.96 -2.54
CA ALA A 113 5.74 -6.63 -3.77
C ALA A 113 4.51 -5.94 -4.35
N PHE A 114 4.64 -5.31 -5.50
CA PHE A 114 3.53 -4.89 -6.35
C PHE A 114 3.16 -6.06 -7.23
N LEU A 115 2.01 -6.67 -6.97
CA LEU A 115 1.64 -7.98 -7.50
C LEU A 115 0.37 -7.90 -8.33
N ASP A 116 0.41 -8.56 -9.48
CA ASP A 116 -0.72 -8.80 -10.36
C ASP A 116 -0.60 -10.18 -11.02
N ILE A 117 -1.73 -10.82 -11.36
CA ILE A 117 -1.74 -12.12 -12.02
C ILE A 117 -2.52 -12.12 -13.32
N GLU A 118 -2.06 -12.97 -14.26
CA GLU A 118 -2.82 -13.34 -15.44
C GLU A 118 -3.37 -14.76 -15.30
N THR A 119 -4.56 -14.98 -15.85
CA THR A 119 -5.27 -16.25 -15.73
C THR A 119 -5.95 -16.63 -17.06
N THR A 120 -6.37 -17.87 -17.18
CA THR A 120 -7.19 -18.31 -18.33
C THR A 120 -8.66 -17.91 -18.24
N GLY A 121 -9.09 -17.29 -17.13
CA GLY A 121 -10.46 -16.85 -16.87
C GLY A 121 -10.64 -16.41 -15.42
N ILE A 122 -11.86 -16.00 -15.04
CA ILE A 122 -12.17 -15.34 -13.75
C ILE A 122 -12.56 -16.30 -12.62
N SER A 123 -12.71 -17.59 -12.89
CA SER A 123 -13.05 -18.58 -11.87
C SER A 123 -11.82 -18.91 -11.01
N LEU A 124 -12.00 -19.16 -9.72
CA LEU A 124 -10.94 -19.63 -8.82
C LEU A 124 -10.27 -20.94 -9.29
N ARG A 125 -10.93 -21.70 -10.19
CA ARG A 125 -10.37 -22.89 -10.83
C ARG A 125 -9.62 -22.59 -12.12
N SER A 126 -9.72 -21.36 -12.63
CA SER A 126 -8.99 -20.97 -13.85
C SER A 126 -7.49 -20.97 -13.57
N PRO A 127 -6.68 -21.66 -14.37
CA PRO A 127 -5.23 -21.66 -14.18
C PRO A 127 -4.63 -20.25 -14.18
N ILE A 128 -3.75 -19.98 -13.22
CA ILE A 128 -2.86 -18.81 -13.26
C ILE A 128 -1.83 -19.07 -14.35
N THR A 129 -1.63 -18.13 -15.23
CA THR A 129 -0.71 -18.21 -16.38
C THR A 129 0.58 -17.45 -16.13
N VAL A 130 0.48 -16.27 -15.51
CA VAL A 130 1.61 -15.42 -15.11
C VAL A 130 1.35 -14.90 -13.70
N VAL A 131 2.40 -14.83 -12.90
CA VAL A 131 2.43 -14.03 -11.65
C VAL A 131 3.50 -12.98 -11.83
N GLY A 132 3.09 -11.73 -11.91
CA GLY A 132 3.97 -10.57 -11.94
C GLY A 132 4.22 -10.02 -10.54
N ILE A 133 5.46 -9.73 -10.23
CA ILE A 133 5.87 -9.15 -8.95
C ILE A 133 6.96 -8.11 -9.23
N TYR A 134 6.64 -6.84 -8.98
CA TYR A 134 7.60 -5.74 -9.04
C TYR A 134 8.03 -5.37 -7.61
N ASP A 135 9.34 -5.42 -7.32
CA ASP A 135 9.87 -5.14 -5.97
C ASP A 135 10.18 -3.65 -5.73
N GLY A 136 9.82 -2.80 -6.69
CA GLY A 136 10.13 -1.37 -6.69
C GLY A 136 11.36 -1.01 -7.53
N THR A 137 12.15 -2.01 -7.94
CA THR A 137 13.36 -1.88 -8.77
C THR A 137 13.41 -2.89 -9.91
N ARG A 138 13.00 -4.13 -9.64
CA ARG A 138 13.08 -5.25 -10.58
C ARG A 138 11.73 -5.94 -10.74
N MET A 139 11.41 -6.30 -11.97
CA MET A 139 10.24 -7.13 -12.30
C MET A 139 10.61 -8.61 -12.27
N HIS A 140 9.79 -9.41 -11.59
CA HIS A 140 9.81 -10.86 -11.58
C HIS A 140 8.53 -11.36 -12.25
N SER A 141 8.65 -12.03 -13.39
CA SER A 141 7.52 -12.63 -14.11
C SER A 141 7.65 -14.14 -14.07
N LEU A 142 6.78 -14.79 -13.28
CA LEU A 142 6.75 -16.24 -13.17
C LEU A 142 5.68 -16.80 -14.11
N VAL A 143 6.07 -17.67 -15.04
CA VAL A 143 5.23 -18.17 -16.14
C VAL A 143 4.89 -19.63 -15.95
N ARG A 144 3.61 -20.00 -16.08
CA ARG A 144 3.13 -21.40 -16.04
C ARG A 144 3.85 -22.26 -17.09
N GLY A 145 4.24 -23.47 -16.67
CA GLY A 145 5.00 -24.39 -17.52
C GLY A 145 6.48 -24.05 -17.68
N ARG A 146 6.96 -22.99 -17.03
CA ARG A 146 8.38 -22.60 -17.02
C ARG A 146 8.90 -22.50 -15.58
N ASP A 147 8.65 -21.39 -14.94
CA ASP A 147 9.21 -21.02 -13.63
C ASP A 147 8.14 -20.66 -12.58
N LEU A 148 6.86 -20.63 -12.93
CA LEU A 148 5.77 -20.51 -11.96
C LEU A 148 5.62 -21.84 -11.21
N THR A 149 6.38 -21.98 -10.15
CA THR A 149 6.37 -23.12 -9.22
C THR A 149 6.12 -22.64 -7.80
N TRP A 150 5.65 -23.55 -6.93
CA TRP A 150 5.47 -23.26 -5.51
C TRP A 150 6.77 -22.71 -4.88
N SER A 151 7.91 -23.34 -5.19
CA SER A 151 9.22 -22.95 -4.63
C SER A 151 9.66 -21.57 -5.07
N ASN A 152 9.53 -21.24 -6.37
CA ASN A 152 9.93 -19.94 -6.88
C ASN A 152 9.04 -18.82 -6.36
N LEU A 153 7.72 -19.05 -6.35
CA LEU A 153 6.77 -18.08 -5.82
C LEU A 153 6.99 -17.85 -4.32
N LYS A 154 7.21 -18.92 -3.55
CA LYS A 154 7.54 -18.86 -2.12
C LYS A 154 8.85 -18.11 -1.88
N ALA A 155 9.86 -18.33 -2.72
CA ALA A 155 11.15 -17.63 -2.59
C ALA A 155 11.02 -16.12 -2.82
N VAL A 156 10.27 -15.71 -3.86
CA VAL A 156 10.06 -14.27 -4.15
C VAL A 156 9.21 -13.61 -3.07
N LEU A 157 8.08 -14.23 -2.67
CA LEU A 157 7.18 -13.66 -1.68
C LEU A 157 7.68 -13.79 -0.23
N GLY A 158 8.61 -14.71 0.04
CA GLY A 158 9.12 -14.96 1.39
C GLY A 158 9.96 -13.84 1.99
N SER A 159 10.47 -12.93 1.16
CA SER A 159 11.31 -11.80 1.57
C SER A 159 10.57 -10.47 1.65
N VAL A 160 9.27 -10.43 1.32
CA VAL A 160 8.51 -9.17 1.30
C VAL A 160 7.81 -8.89 2.64
N SER A 161 7.67 -7.63 2.96
CA SER A 161 6.97 -7.12 4.15
C SER A 161 5.59 -6.57 3.84
N VAL A 162 5.35 -6.15 2.60
CA VAL A 162 4.08 -5.59 2.14
C VAL A 162 3.77 -6.12 0.74
N ILE A 163 2.54 -6.59 0.55
CA ILE A 163 1.98 -6.86 -0.79
C ILE A 163 1.05 -5.70 -1.16
N VAL A 164 1.20 -5.16 -2.35
CA VAL A 164 0.33 -4.15 -2.94
C VAL A 164 -0.32 -4.72 -4.19
N THR A 165 -1.64 -4.65 -4.29
CA THR A 165 -2.41 -5.16 -5.42
C THR A 165 -3.48 -4.16 -5.84
N PHE A 166 -4.16 -4.45 -6.96
CA PHE A 166 -5.41 -3.79 -7.33
C PHE A 166 -6.55 -4.81 -7.40
N ASN A 167 -7.49 -4.79 -6.46
CA ASN A 167 -8.54 -5.80 -6.26
C ASN A 167 -8.01 -7.20 -5.88
N GLY A 168 -6.76 -7.30 -5.46
CA GLY A 168 -6.12 -8.59 -5.19
C GLY A 168 -6.64 -9.30 -3.94
N SER A 169 -7.29 -8.58 -3.01
CA SER A 169 -7.98 -9.19 -1.88
C SER A 169 -9.13 -10.12 -2.30
N SER A 170 -9.75 -9.83 -3.46
CA SER A 170 -10.88 -10.58 -4.00
C SER A 170 -10.51 -11.52 -5.14
N PHE A 171 -9.34 -11.34 -5.77
CA PHE A 171 -8.96 -12.10 -6.96
C PHE A 171 -7.55 -12.70 -6.83
N ASP A 172 -6.48 -11.91 -6.89
CA ASP A 172 -5.11 -12.40 -7.02
C ASP A 172 -4.69 -13.33 -5.85
N LEU A 173 -4.84 -12.84 -4.62
CA LEU A 173 -4.39 -13.59 -3.44
C LEU A 173 -5.19 -14.87 -3.21
N PRO A 174 -6.54 -14.90 -3.32
CA PRO A 174 -7.31 -16.14 -3.28
C PRO A 174 -6.94 -17.13 -4.40
N MET A 175 -6.67 -16.64 -5.62
CA MET A 175 -6.25 -17.49 -6.74
C MET A 175 -4.89 -18.11 -6.47
N ILE A 176 -3.91 -17.31 -6.00
CA ILE A 176 -2.59 -17.81 -5.63
C ILE A 176 -2.70 -18.83 -4.49
N GLU A 177 -3.43 -18.51 -3.43
CA GLU A 177 -3.58 -19.43 -2.29
C GLU A 177 -4.26 -20.74 -2.68
N SER A 178 -5.22 -20.71 -3.63
CA SER A 178 -5.88 -21.90 -4.15
C SER A 178 -4.95 -22.82 -4.93
N GLN A 179 -4.01 -22.28 -5.72
CA GLN A 179 -3.13 -23.06 -6.60
C GLN A 179 -1.74 -23.29 -6.03
N PHE A 180 -1.28 -22.42 -5.14
CA PHE A 180 0.03 -22.46 -4.49
C PHE A 180 -0.12 -22.22 -2.98
N PRO A 181 -0.79 -23.12 -2.23
CA PRO A 181 -1.17 -22.87 -0.84
C PRO A 181 0.05 -22.61 0.06
N GLY A 182 -0.07 -21.61 0.94
CA GLY A 182 0.97 -21.21 1.89
C GLY A 182 2.14 -20.45 1.28
N THR A 183 2.06 -20.04 0.02
CA THR A 183 3.09 -19.16 -0.59
C THR A 183 2.89 -17.69 -0.22
N VAL A 184 1.64 -17.26 -0.05
CA VAL A 184 1.32 -15.88 0.37
C VAL A 184 1.60 -15.74 1.87
N PRO A 185 2.56 -14.89 2.28
CA PRO A 185 2.86 -14.68 3.69
C PRO A 185 1.77 -13.87 4.39
N ARG A 186 1.61 -14.05 5.72
CA ARG A 186 0.70 -13.26 6.56
C ARG A 186 1.38 -11.94 6.97
N ILE A 187 1.40 -10.99 6.04
CA ILE A 187 2.04 -9.69 6.17
C ILE A 187 1.08 -8.57 5.80
N LEU A 188 1.57 -7.33 5.80
CA LEU A 188 0.80 -6.17 5.34
C LEU A 188 0.30 -6.35 3.91
N HIS A 189 -0.97 -6.00 3.68
CA HIS A 189 -1.58 -6.01 2.35
C HIS A 189 -2.32 -4.71 2.10
N VAL A 190 -1.99 -4.04 1.01
CA VAL A 190 -2.65 -2.81 0.56
C VAL A 190 -3.34 -3.06 -0.77
N ASP A 191 -4.67 -3.17 -0.73
CA ASP A 191 -5.49 -3.26 -1.94
C ASP A 191 -5.85 -1.85 -2.41
N LEU A 192 -5.27 -1.45 -3.54
CA LEU A 192 -5.40 -0.09 -4.06
C LEU A 192 -6.81 0.22 -4.56
N MET A 193 -7.59 -0.76 -5.00
CA MET A 193 -8.98 -0.49 -5.38
C MET A 193 -9.78 0.04 -4.18
N HIS A 194 -9.63 -0.57 -3.00
CA HIS A 194 -10.30 -0.12 -1.79
C HIS A 194 -9.68 1.17 -1.23
N THR A 195 -8.37 1.32 -1.35
CA THR A 195 -7.62 2.46 -0.84
C THR A 195 -7.94 3.74 -1.63
N LEU A 196 -7.92 3.65 -2.98
CA LEU A 196 -8.21 4.77 -3.89
C LEU A 196 -9.68 5.19 -3.86
N ARG A 197 -10.61 4.23 -3.67
CA ARG A 197 -12.03 4.55 -3.48
C ARG A 197 -12.29 5.53 -2.33
N ARG A 198 -11.49 5.49 -1.27
CA ARG A 198 -11.62 6.40 -0.11
C ARG A 198 -11.28 7.86 -0.42
N ILE A 199 -10.59 8.10 -1.52
CA ILE A 199 -10.25 9.44 -2.01
C ILE A 199 -10.99 9.82 -3.31
N GLY A 200 -12.07 9.06 -3.61
CA GLY A 200 -12.98 9.36 -4.71
C GLY A 200 -12.62 8.73 -6.06
N LEU A 201 -11.48 8.02 -6.16
CA LEU A 201 -11.10 7.33 -7.39
C LEU A 201 -11.74 5.95 -7.46
N THR A 202 -12.56 5.72 -8.48
CA THR A 202 -13.35 4.50 -8.65
C THR A 202 -13.30 3.98 -10.07
N GLY A 203 -13.42 2.66 -10.22
CA GLY A 203 -13.38 1.96 -11.50
C GLY A 203 -12.22 0.98 -11.57
N GLY A 204 -11.89 0.52 -12.77
CA GLY A 204 -10.78 -0.38 -13.03
C GLY A 204 -9.42 0.35 -13.03
N LEU A 205 -8.33 -0.42 -12.89
CA LEU A 205 -6.96 0.07 -12.84
C LEU A 205 -6.67 1.09 -13.95
N LYS A 206 -6.88 0.73 -15.21
CA LYS A 206 -6.61 1.59 -16.38
C LYS A 206 -7.43 2.89 -16.43
N LYS A 207 -8.64 2.88 -15.86
CA LYS A 207 -9.43 4.11 -15.76
C LYS A 207 -8.78 5.08 -14.78
N ILE A 208 -8.37 4.58 -13.60
CA ILE A 208 -7.74 5.39 -12.57
C ILE A 208 -6.37 5.90 -13.02
N GLU A 209 -5.59 5.07 -13.72
CA GLU A 209 -4.32 5.49 -14.30
C GLU A 209 -4.50 6.69 -15.26
N ARG A 210 -5.48 6.62 -16.16
CA ARG A 210 -5.80 7.75 -17.05
C ARG A 210 -6.25 9.00 -16.31
N GLU A 211 -7.05 8.86 -15.25
CA GLU A 211 -7.46 10.00 -14.41
C GLU A 211 -6.26 10.66 -13.69
N LEU A 212 -5.19 9.91 -13.44
CA LEU A 212 -3.97 10.37 -12.79
C LEU A 212 -2.81 10.65 -13.75
N ASP A 213 -3.07 10.59 -15.07
CA ASP A 213 -2.06 10.78 -16.12
C ASP A 213 -0.86 9.82 -16.00
N ILE A 214 -1.11 8.58 -15.54
CA ILE A 214 -0.13 7.51 -15.52
C ILE A 214 -0.13 6.85 -16.89
N GLN A 215 0.99 6.97 -17.60
CA GLN A 215 1.14 6.48 -18.95
C GLN A 215 1.47 4.99 -18.99
N ARG A 216 1.05 4.30 -20.04
CA ARG A 216 1.40 2.92 -20.40
C ARG A 216 2.14 2.89 -21.72
N ASP A 217 2.90 1.83 -21.99
CA ASP A 217 3.42 1.60 -23.32
C ASP A 217 2.26 1.44 -24.34
N ARG A 218 2.39 2.09 -25.49
CA ARG A 218 1.35 2.12 -26.56
C ARG A 218 0.92 0.72 -27.01
N ARG A 219 1.80 -0.28 -26.88
CA ARG A 219 1.51 -1.67 -27.29
C ARG A 219 0.50 -2.35 -26.38
N VAL A 220 0.42 -1.94 -25.12
CA VAL A 220 -0.44 -2.57 -24.09
C VAL A 220 -1.50 -1.63 -23.52
N GLU A 221 -1.49 -0.35 -23.89
CA GLU A 221 -2.38 0.69 -23.35
C GLU A 221 -3.87 0.31 -23.44
N TYR A 222 -4.29 -0.25 -24.57
CA TYR A 222 -5.69 -0.60 -24.86
C TYR A 222 -6.01 -2.08 -24.60
N MET A 223 -5.04 -2.89 -24.21
CA MET A 223 -5.27 -4.31 -23.93
C MET A 223 -6.23 -4.51 -22.77
N THR A 224 -6.97 -5.59 -22.83
CA THR A 224 -7.95 -6.03 -21.82
C THR A 224 -7.51 -7.39 -21.23
N GLY A 225 -8.16 -7.84 -20.16
CA GLY A 225 -7.97 -9.19 -19.65
C GLY A 225 -8.35 -10.29 -20.66
N GLU A 226 -9.28 -10.02 -21.59
CA GLU A 226 -9.63 -10.95 -22.66
C GLU A 226 -8.49 -11.08 -23.68
N ASP A 227 -7.81 -9.96 -24.00
CA ASP A 227 -6.61 -9.98 -24.87
C ASP A 227 -5.48 -10.76 -24.21
N ALA A 228 -5.28 -10.62 -22.88
CA ALA A 228 -4.29 -11.40 -22.14
C ALA A 228 -4.58 -12.92 -22.23
N VAL A 229 -5.84 -13.33 -22.07
CA VAL A 229 -6.25 -14.74 -22.27
C VAL A 229 -6.01 -15.19 -23.68
N TYR A 230 -6.25 -14.36 -24.67
CA TYR A 230 -6.00 -14.68 -26.10
C TYR A 230 -4.49 -14.85 -26.36
N LEU A 231 -3.65 -13.94 -25.88
CA LEU A 231 -2.18 -14.03 -26.03
C LEU A 231 -1.62 -15.27 -25.36
N TRP A 232 -2.12 -15.64 -24.18
CA TRP A 232 -1.76 -16.89 -23.53
C TRP A 232 -2.06 -18.12 -24.40
N ARG A 233 -3.26 -18.16 -25.02
CA ARG A 233 -3.65 -19.28 -25.93
C ARG A 233 -2.74 -19.37 -27.15
N LEU A 234 -2.29 -18.24 -27.72
CA LEU A 234 -1.34 -18.24 -28.83
C LEU A 234 0.03 -18.80 -28.40
N TRP A 235 0.49 -18.41 -27.21
CA TRP A 235 1.70 -18.99 -26.62
C TRP A 235 1.55 -20.48 -26.36
N GLU A 236 0.53 -20.89 -25.65
CA GLU A 236 0.33 -22.27 -25.18
C GLU A 236 0.14 -23.26 -26.36
N LYS A 237 -0.64 -22.86 -27.41
CA LYS A 237 -0.98 -23.74 -28.52
C LYS A 237 0.01 -23.68 -29.68
N GLN A 238 0.63 -22.54 -29.91
CA GLN A 238 1.44 -22.29 -31.11
C GLN A 238 2.90 -21.95 -30.78
N ASN A 239 3.26 -21.92 -29.51
CA ASN A 239 4.58 -21.51 -29.02
C ASN A 239 4.98 -20.11 -29.55
N ASN A 240 3.99 -19.21 -29.68
CA ASN A 240 4.19 -17.85 -30.21
C ASN A 240 4.89 -16.97 -29.15
N ARG A 241 6.19 -16.79 -29.31
CA ARG A 241 7.03 -15.99 -28.41
C ARG A 241 6.59 -14.54 -28.31
N ASN A 242 6.24 -13.92 -29.43
CA ASN A 242 5.81 -12.51 -29.43
C ASN A 242 4.51 -12.32 -28.62
N ALA A 243 3.62 -13.31 -28.64
CA ALA A 243 2.40 -13.27 -27.82
C ALA A 243 2.73 -13.38 -26.32
N LEU A 244 3.68 -14.24 -25.94
CA LEU A 244 4.13 -14.29 -24.54
C LEU A 244 4.81 -12.99 -24.13
N ASP A 245 5.72 -12.45 -24.94
CA ASP A 245 6.45 -11.23 -24.63
C ASP A 245 5.48 -10.05 -24.42
N LEU A 246 4.45 -9.93 -25.25
CA LEU A 246 3.43 -8.89 -25.12
C LEU A 246 2.56 -9.09 -23.88
N LEU A 247 2.22 -10.34 -23.52
CA LEU A 247 1.50 -10.67 -22.28
C LEU A 247 2.32 -10.31 -21.04
N LEU A 248 3.63 -10.60 -21.05
CA LEU A 248 4.52 -10.25 -19.93
C LEU A 248 4.70 -8.75 -19.80
N GLU A 249 4.75 -8.02 -20.91
CA GLU A 249 4.80 -6.56 -20.90
C GLU A 249 3.51 -5.97 -20.31
N TYR A 250 2.35 -6.48 -20.71
CA TYR A 250 1.05 -6.07 -20.17
C TYR A 250 0.98 -6.26 -18.65
N ASN A 251 1.31 -7.46 -18.14
CA ASN A 251 1.34 -7.75 -16.70
C ASN A 251 2.41 -6.92 -15.96
N SER A 252 3.56 -6.65 -16.60
CA SER A 252 4.60 -5.79 -16.03
C SER A 252 4.11 -4.36 -15.82
N GLU A 253 3.40 -3.78 -16.78
CA GLU A 253 2.79 -2.44 -16.66
C GLU A 253 1.77 -2.41 -15.52
N ASP A 254 0.91 -3.45 -15.40
CA ASP A 254 -0.03 -3.55 -14.29
C ASP A 254 0.71 -3.53 -12.93
N CYS A 255 1.79 -4.28 -12.77
CA CYS A 255 2.58 -4.29 -11.53
C CYS A 255 3.34 -2.97 -11.26
N VAL A 256 4.02 -2.42 -12.27
CA VAL A 256 4.87 -1.22 -12.10
C VAL A 256 4.04 0.01 -11.76
N ASN A 257 2.88 0.16 -12.39
CA ASN A 257 2.00 1.29 -12.16
C ASN A 257 1.36 1.29 -10.76
N LEU A 258 1.23 0.12 -10.11
CA LEU A 258 0.78 0.06 -8.70
C LEU A 258 1.67 0.88 -7.78
N LYS A 259 2.97 1.02 -8.08
CA LYS A 259 3.88 1.85 -7.28
C LYS A 259 3.47 3.31 -7.29
N ALA A 260 3.27 3.90 -8.47
CA ALA A 260 2.84 5.30 -8.61
C ALA A 260 1.47 5.52 -7.94
N LEU A 261 0.54 4.58 -8.13
CA LEU A 261 -0.79 4.61 -7.51
C LEU A 261 -0.72 4.52 -5.98
N SER A 262 0.16 3.68 -5.44
CA SER A 262 0.34 3.54 -3.99
C SER A 262 0.92 4.80 -3.35
N ASP A 263 1.89 5.43 -4.01
CA ASP A 263 2.48 6.70 -3.58
C ASP A 263 1.46 7.84 -3.60
N PHE A 264 0.61 7.89 -4.62
CA PHE A 264 -0.49 8.87 -4.72
C PHE A 264 -1.55 8.63 -3.64
N ALA A 265 -2.01 7.38 -3.46
CA ALA A 265 -3.00 7.00 -2.48
C ALA A 265 -2.53 7.33 -1.05
N TYR A 266 -1.28 6.98 -0.73
CA TYR A 266 -0.67 7.28 0.56
C TYR A 266 -0.69 8.77 0.87
N ARG A 267 -0.15 9.62 -0.02
CA ARG A 267 -0.10 11.08 0.16
C ARG A 267 -1.48 11.68 0.34
N SER A 268 -2.43 11.28 -0.50
CA SER A 268 -3.79 11.78 -0.46
C SER A 268 -4.51 11.39 0.83
N LEU A 269 -4.38 10.14 1.27
CA LEU A 269 -4.98 9.68 2.52
C LEU A 269 -4.35 10.33 3.75
N LYS A 270 -3.02 10.46 3.80
CA LYS A 270 -2.32 11.17 4.89
C LYS A 270 -2.83 12.61 5.00
N LYS A 271 -2.88 13.33 3.87
CA LYS A 271 -3.40 14.71 3.81
C LYS A 271 -4.85 14.81 4.32
N ASN A 272 -5.71 13.87 3.93
CA ASN A 272 -7.13 13.89 4.28
C ASN A 272 -7.41 13.37 5.70
N THR A 273 -6.45 12.71 6.36
CA THR A 273 -6.60 12.17 7.72
C THR A 273 -5.73 12.94 8.72
N PHE A 274 -4.45 12.63 8.78
CA PHE A 274 -3.53 13.19 9.76
C PHE A 274 -3.36 14.71 9.62
N ASP A 275 -2.95 15.18 8.44
CA ASP A 275 -2.65 16.61 8.22
C ASP A 275 -3.90 17.48 8.44
N ALA A 276 -5.08 16.99 8.01
CA ALA A 276 -6.35 17.68 8.23
C ALA A 276 -6.71 17.77 9.73
N ALA A 277 -6.53 16.70 10.49
CA ALA A 277 -6.83 16.66 11.92
C ALA A 277 -5.88 17.55 12.72
N VAL A 278 -4.58 17.50 12.43
CA VAL A 278 -3.55 18.34 13.07
C VAL A 278 -3.82 19.83 12.81
N ARG A 279 -4.13 20.19 11.56
CA ARG A 279 -4.47 21.57 11.19
C ARG A 279 -5.69 22.09 11.95
N SER A 280 -6.77 21.30 12.01
CA SER A 280 -7.97 21.63 12.77
C SER A 280 -7.67 21.84 14.25
N GLY A 281 -6.90 20.94 14.86
CA GLY A 281 -6.51 21.08 16.28
C GLY A 281 -5.66 22.31 16.57
N LYS A 282 -4.75 22.69 15.67
CA LYS A 282 -3.96 23.93 15.82
C LYS A 282 -4.85 25.19 15.82
N ILE A 283 -5.88 25.22 14.94
CA ILE A 283 -6.85 26.33 14.88
C ILE A 283 -7.67 26.36 16.19
N GLU A 284 -8.23 25.25 16.63
CA GLU A 284 -9.04 25.14 17.87
C GLU A 284 -8.25 25.63 19.10
N ARG A 285 -6.99 25.20 19.27
CA ARG A 285 -6.13 25.60 20.39
C ARG A 285 -5.79 27.09 20.37
N ARG A 286 -5.53 27.68 19.19
CA ARG A 286 -5.27 29.13 19.05
C ARG A 286 -6.48 29.96 19.42
N THR A 287 -7.68 29.55 18.95
CA THR A 287 -8.93 30.23 19.27
C THR A 287 -9.23 30.17 20.78
N ALA A 288 -9.07 28.99 21.41
CA ALA A 288 -9.26 28.84 22.86
C ALA A 288 -8.30 29.71 23.68
N SER A 289 -7.03 29.82 23.27
CA SER A 289 -6.03 30.69 23.94
C SER A 289 -6.38 32.16 23.79
N ALA A 290 -6.85 32.60 22.62
CA ALA A 290 -7.27 34.00 22.42
C ALA A 290 -8.46 34.39 23.31
N PHE A 291 -9.46 33.50 23.47
CA PHE A 291 -10.61 33.77 24.35
C PHE A 291 -10.26 33.73 25.84
N SER A 292 -9.31 32.90 26.28
CA SER A 292 -8.85 32.88 27.69
C SER A 292 -8.05 34.15 28.04
N GLY A 293 -7.27 34.66 27.12
CA GLY A 293 -6.53 35.93 27.28
C GLY A 293 -7.42 37.18 27.39
N LEU A 294 -8.63 37.15 26.80
CA LEU A 294 -9.60 38.24 26.90
C LEU A 294 -10.33 38.26 28.26
N ARG A 295 -10.53 37.08 28.92
CA ARG A 295 -11.19 37.01 30.25
C ARG A 295 -10.28 37.34 31.41
N GLY A 296 -8.97 37.40 31.23
CA GLY A 296 -7.98 37.75 32.25
C GLY A 296 -7.64 39.23 32.31
N ARG A 297 -8.32 40.12 31.54
CA ARG A 297 -8.10 41.54 31.48
C ARG A 297 -9.29 42.40 31.97
N SER A 298 -10.24 41.77 32.65
CA SER A 298 -11.38 42.43 33.31
C SER A 298 -11.24 42.46 34.82
#